data_08b238a7367b898bcf3ad14c5436c074
#
_entry.id   08b238a7367b898bcf3ad14c5436c074
#
_cell.length_a   1.000
_cell.length_b   1.000
_cell.length_c   1.000
_cell.angle_alpha   90.00
_cell.angle_beta   90.00
_cell.angle_gamma   90.00
#
_symmetry.space_group_name_H-M   'P 1'
#
loop_
_entity.id
_entity.type
_entity.pdbx_description
1 polymer ?
#
loop_
_entity_poly.entity_id
_entity_poly.type
_entity_poly.pdbx_seq_one_letter_code
_entity_poly.pdbx_strand_id
1 'polypeptide(L)'
;MKKIATLLSVFVLAAVSSYGQSENPGKMNAMIHKTFSIEKDGTEIPYNLKVLEHRNYPMALKGGDKNKINQDREAKPAVVTKLIAVDTDNDQDYEHYMVLKYRRSVTDSFKVVPTKKGFAVKVDDKTMQYFVNKGIYFINNKDQDFFSVEEFREIG
;
A
#
# COMPACT_ATOMS: atom_id res chain seq x y z
N MET A 1 -5.04 -13.78 48.97
CA MET A 1 -5.41 -12.82 47.90
C MET A 1 -4.63 -13.17 46.65
N LYS A 2 -5.28 -13.82 45.69
CA LYS A 2 -4.65 -14.27 44.43
C LYS A 2 -4.87 -13.18 43.40
N LYS A 3 -3.78 -12.56 42.94
CA LYS A 3 -3.80 -11.61 41.82
C LYS A 3 -3.86 -12.42 40.54
N ILE A 4 -4.99 -12.35 39.84
CA ILE A 4 -5.16 -12.90 38.49
C ILE A 4 -4.61 -11.87 37.53
N ALA A 5 -3.46 -12.17 36.94
CA ALA A 5 -2.91 -11.39 35.84
C ALA A 5 -3.65 -11.81 34.56
N THR A 6 -4.51 -10.95 34.07
CA THR A 6 -5.18 -11.14 32.78
C THR A 6 -4.19 -10.82 31.69
N LEU A 7 -3.69 -11.85 31.03
CA LEU A 7 -2.81 -11.74 29.86
C LEU A 7 -3.69 -11.44 28.65
N LEU A 8 -3.69 -10.20 28.22
CA LEU A 8 -4.40 -9.76 27.01
C LEU A 8 -3.56 -10.19 25.79
N SER A 9 -3.91 -11.32 25.22
CA SER A 9 -3.31 -11.80 23.97
C SER A 9 -3.89 -11.04 22.81
N VAL A 10 -3.14 -10.07 22.29
CA VAL A 10 -3.44 -9.43 21.01
C VAL A 10 -3.11 -10.43 19.90
N PHE A 11 -4.11 -11.13 19.41
CA PHE A 11 -4.00 -11.96 18.21
C PHE A 11 -4.00 -11.05 16.97
N VAL A 12 -2.82 -10.67 16.50
CA VAL A 12 -2.65 -10.08 15.18
C VAL A 12 -2.70 -11.22 14.16
N LEU A 13 -3.87 -11.52 13.64
CA LEU A 13 -4.01 -12.44 12.51
C LEU A 13 -3.58 -11.70 11.24
N ALA A 14 -2.29 -11.74 10.93
CA ALA A 14 -1.78 -11.33 9.63
C ALA A 14 -2.03 -12.46 8.63
N ALA A 15 -3.20 -12.47 8.00
CA ALA A 15 -3.44 -13.32 6.84
C ALA A 15 -2.66 -12.77 5.65
N VAL A 16 -1.44 -13.23 5.47
CA VAL A 16 -0.64 -12.97 4.27
C VAL A 16 -1.07 -13.99 3.22
N SER A 17 -2.06 -13.65 2.41
CA SER A 17 -2.39 -14.43 1.22
C SER A 17 -1.59 -13.90 0.05
N SER A 18 -0.41 -14.48 -0.18
CA SER A 18 0.37 -14.25 -1.40
C SER A 18 -0.21 -15.14 -2.49
N TYR A 19 -0.99 -14.57 -3.40
CA TYR A 19 -1.44 -15.28 -4.59
C TYR A 19 -0.88 -14.64 -5.85
N GLY A 20 -0.29 -15.48 -6.66
CA GLY A 20 -0.26 -15.34 -8.09
C GLY A 20 1.06 -14.93 -8.69
N GLN A 21 1.72 -15.92 -9.25
CA GLN A 21 2.67 -15.68 -10.32
C GLN A 21 1.87 -15.27 -11.57
N SER A 22 2.09 -14.06 -12.05
CA SER A 22 1.61 -13.64 -13.36
C SER A 22 2.47 -14.31 -14.44
N GLU A 23 1.83 -14.92 -15.43
CA GLU A 23 2.50 -15.52 -16.61
C GLU A 23 3.24 -14.50 -17.50
N ASN A 24 3.14 -13.22 -17.20
CA ASN A 24 3.85 -12.16 -17.92
C ASN A 24 5.15 -11.80 -17.18
N PRO A 25 6.32 -12.16 -17.72
CA PRO A 25 7.59 -11.73 -17.15
C PRO A 25 7.66 -10.19 -17.21
N GLY A 26 7.62 -9.53 -16.07
CA GLY A 26 7.65 -8.08 -15.96
C GLY A 26 6.44 -7.43 -15.31
N LYS A 27 5.43 -8.20 -14.88
CA LYS A 27 4.29 -7.71 -14.11
C LYS A 27 4.08 -8.53 -12.85
N MET A 28 3.73 -7.87 -11.76
CA MET A 28 3.36 -8.51 -10.49
C MET A 28 2.08 -7.86 -9.95
N ASN A 29 1.16 -8.66 -9.46
CA ASN A 29 -0.03 -8.20 -8.76
C ASN A 29 -0.05 -8.79 -7.35
N ALA A 30 -0.46 -7.99 -6.38
CA ALA A 30 -0.64 -8.41 -5.00
C ALA A 30 -1.86 -7.73 -4.39
N MET A 31 -2.45 -8.35 -3.37
CA MET A 31 -3.58 -7.80 -2.64
C MET A 31 -3.36 -7.95 -1.14
N ILE A 32 -3.64 -6.90 -0.39
CA ILE A 32 -3.53 -6.86 1.07
C ILE A 32 -4.84 -6.31 1.63
N HIS A 33 -5.37 -6.98 2.64
CA HIS A 33 -6.48 -6.48 3.46
C HIS A 33 -5.98 -6.17 4.86
N LYS A 34 -6.42 -5.05 5.43
CA LYS A 34 -6.12 -4.64 6.80
C LYS A 34 -7.35 -4.02 7.45
N THR A 35 -7.57 -4.33 8.71
CA THR A 35 -8.55 -3.66 9.55
C THR A 35 -7.81 -2.86 10.60
N PHE A 36 -8.16 -1.61 10.75
CA PHE A 36 -7.65 -0.69 11.78
C PHE A 36 -8.82 -0.08 12.54
N SER A 37 -8.53 0.67 13.59
CA SER A 37 -9.53 1.51 14.28
C SER A 37 -9.02 2.94 14.42
N ILE A 38 -9.99 3.86 14.47
CA ILE A 38 -9.78 5.26 14.85
C ILE A 38 -10.60 5.56 16.09
N GLU A 39 -10.09 6.44 16.93
CA GLU A 39 -10.84 6.95 18.06
C GLU A 39 -11.63 8.20 17.64
N LYS A 40 -12.94 8.17 17.84
CA LYS A 40 -13.84 9.31 17.62
C LYS A 40 -14.76 9.44 18.84
N ASP A 41 -14.71 10.58 19.50
CA ASP A 41 -15.55 10.89 20.67
C ASP A 41 -15.48 9.81 21.79
N GLY A 42 -14.27 9.26 22.01
CA GLY A 42 -14.03 8.20 23.01
C GLY A 42 -14.49 6.80 22.58
N THR A 43 -14.93 6.64 21.34
CA THR A 43 -15.35 5.35 20.77
C THR A 43 -14.37 4.91 19.68
N GLU A 44 -13.95 3.66 19.74
CA GLU A 44 -13.17 3.04 18.65
C GLU A 44 -14.10 2.65 17.51
N ILE A 45 -13.81 3.19 16.33
CA ILE A 45 -14.53 2.89 15.08
C ILE A 45 -13.59 2.09 14.19
N PRO A 46 -13.93 0.83 13.87
CA PRO A 46 -13.15 0.05 12.92
C PRO A 46 -13.35 0.57 11.50
N TYR A 47 -12.31 0.45 10.67
CA TYR A 47 -12.36 0.69 9.25
C TYR A 47 -11.49 -0.31 8.50
N ASN A 48 -11.85 -0.61 7.27
CA ASN A 48 -11.15 -1.59 6.45
C ASN A 48 -10.35 -0.93 5.32
N LEU A 49 -9.21 -1.53 5.02
CA LEU A 49 -8.36 -1.15 3.91
C LEU A 49 -8.14 -2.35 3.00
N LYS A 50 -8.31 -2.10 1.71
CA LYS A 50 -7.90 -3.02 0.65
C LYS A 50 -6.84 -2.34 -0.19
N VAL A 51 -5.68 -2.98 -0.33
CA VAL A 51 -4.60 -2.47 -1.16
C VAL A 51 -4.37 -3.47 -2.29
N LEU A 52 -4.57 -3.01 -3.51
CA LEU A 52 -4.23 -3.73 -4.73
C LEU A 52 -2.94 -3.16 -5.27
N GLU A 53 -1.95 -4.01 -5.52
CA GLU A 53 -0.67 -3.62 -6.10
C GLU A 53 -0.56 -4.13 -7.52
N HIS A 54 -0.11 -3.26 -8.40
CA HIS A 54 0.36 -3.60 -9.73
C HIS A 54 1.77 -3.05 -9.91
N ARG A 55 2.73 -3.95 -10.23
CA ARG A 55 4.10 -3.59 -10.60
C ARG A 55 4.35 -3.87 -12.06
N ASN A 56 4.90 -2.90 -12.75
CA ASN A 56 5.41 -3.05 -14.09
C ASN A 56 6.93 -2.85 -14.09
N TYR A 57 7.65 -3.91 -14.47
CA TYR A 57 9.11 -3.90 -14.61
C TYR A 57 9.46 -3.65 -16.08
N PRO A 58 9.84 -2.42 -16.47
CA PRO A 58 10.25 -2.16 -17.82
C PRO A 58 11.54 -2.93 -18.13
N MET A 59 11.53 -3.70 -19.20
CA MET A 59 12.73 -4.38 -19.69
C MET A 59 13.56 -3.41 -20.51
N ALA A 60 14.84 -3.30 -20.20
CA ALA A 60 15.84 -2.64 -21.02
C ALA A 60 16.97 -3.61 -21.30
N LEU A 61 17.55 -3.47 -22.47
CA LEU A 61 18.74 -4.19 -22.86
C LEU A 61 19.95 -3.27 -22.66
N LYS A 62 21.08 -3.82 -22.24
CA LYS A 62 22.32 -3.06 -22.11
C LYS A 62 22.71 -2.46 -23.47
N GLY A 63 22.93 -1.14 -23.51
CA GLY A 63 23.20 -0.42 -24.75
C GLY A 63 24.42 -0.91 -25.53
N GLY A 64 25.42 -1.50 -24.82
CA GLY A 64 26.62 -2.07 -25.45
C GLY A 64 26.39 -3.41 -26.17
N ASP A 65 25.23 -4.03 -25.99
CA ASP A 65 24.95 -5.37 -26.51
C ASP A 65 24.05 -5.37 -27.76
N LYS A 66 23.79 -4.21 -28.34
CA LYS A 66 22.83 -4.03 -29.46
C LYS A 66 23.06 -4.98 -30.65
N ASN A 67 24.29 -5.44 -30.86
CA ASN A 67 24.66 -6.30 -31.97
C ASN A 67 25.01 -7.75 -31.55
N LYS A 68 24.76 -8.10 -30.29
CA LYS A 68 25.00 -9.45 -29.78
C LYS A 68 23.75 -10.31 -29.88
N ILE A 69 23.92 -11.60 -30.18
CA ILE A 69 22.83 -12.59 -30.21
C ILE A 69 22.24 -12.75 -28.79
N ASN A 70 23.08 -12.73 -27.76
CA ASN A 70 22.69 -12.77 -26.35
C ASN A 70 22.86 -11.36 -25.77
N GLN A 71 21.74 -10.65 -25.58
CA GLN A 71 21.73 -9.31 -25.00
C GLN A 71 21.43 -9.41 -23.50
N ASP A 72 22.31 -8.83 -22.69
CA ASP A 72 22.09 -8.74 -21.25
C ASP A 72 20.97 -7.75 -20.94
N ARG A 73 20.15 -8.09 -19.93
CA ARG A 73 19.08 -7.22 -19.45
C ARG A 73 19.65 -6.23 -18.43
N GLU A 74 19.17 -4.99 -18.53
CA GLU A 74 19.41 -3.96 -17.55
C GLU A 74 18.18 -3.82 -16.64
N ALA A 75 18.39 -3.92 -15.31
CA ALA A 75 17.31 -3.69 -14.35
C ALA A 75 16.95 -2.20 -14.35
N LYS A 76 15.72 -1.88 -14.71
CA LYS A 76 15.13 -0.54 -14.57
C LYS A 76 14.22 -0.49 -13.35
N PRO A 77 14.06 0.67 -12.71
CA PRO A 77 13.10 0.82 -11.62
C PRO A 77 11.69 0.46 -12.09
N ALA A 78 11.00 -0.35 -11.29
CA ALA A 78 9.60 -0.67 -11.53
C ALA A 78 8.72 0.55 -11.31
N VAL A 79 7.66 0.66 -12.11
CA VAL A 79 6.53 1.54 -11.81
C VAL A 79 5.55 0.76 -10.95
N VAL A 80 5.38 1.20 -9.72
CA VAL A 80 4.46 0.61 -8.73
C VAL A 80 3.20 1.44 -8.69
N THR A 81 2.06 0.81 -8.89
CA THR A 81 0.74 1.42 -8.72
C THR A 81 0.02 0.68 -7.60
N LYS A 82 -0.46 1.41 -6.62
CA LYS A 82 -1.28 0.88 -5.53
C LYS A 82 -2.65 1.54 -5.57
N LEU A 83 -3.70 0.74 -5.69
CA LEU A 83 -5.06 1.18 -5.40
C LEU A 83 -5.36 0.87 -3.95
N ILE A 84 -5.61 1.91 -3.16
CA ILE A 84 -5.99 1.81 -1.75
C ILE A 84 -7.48 2.15 -1.68
N ALA A 85 -8.30 1.19 -1.29
CA ALA A 85 -9.72 1.38 -1.03
C ALA A 85 -9.96 1.40 0.48
N VAL A 86 -10.79 2.32 0.94
CA VAL A 86 -11.12 2.54 2.36
C VAL A 86 -12.61 2.38 2.55
N ASP A 87 -13.00 1.48 3.44
CA ASP A 87 -14.35 1.27 3.93
C ASP A 87 -14.39 1.83 5.36
N THR A 88 -15.13 2.93 5.56
CA THR A 88 -15.08 3.73 6.79
C THR A 88 -16.16 3.36 7.81
N ASP A 89 -17.18 2.61 7.42
CA ASP A 89 -18.31 2.22 8.26
C ASP A 89 -18.50 0.71 8.41
N ASN A 90 -17.58 -0.05 7.80
CA ASN A 90 -17.50 -1.51 7.89
C ASN A 90 -18.75 -2.23 7.31
N ASP A 91 -19.39 -1.63 6.31
CA ASP A 91 -20.53 -2.23 5.62
C ASP A 91 -20.17 -3.05 4.38
N GLN A 92 -18.85 -3.16 4.07
CA GLN A 92 -18.21 -3.85 2.94
C GLN A 92 -18.21 -3.06 1.62
N ASP A 93 -18.80 -1.90 1.58
CA ASP A 93 -18.68 -0.97 0.46
C ASP A 93 -17.52 0.00 0.73
N TYR A 94 -16.74 0.30 -0.30
CA TYR A 94 -15.60 1.19 -0.18
C TYR A 94 -15.97 2.58 -0.67
N GLU A 95 -15.92 3.60 0.20
CA GLU A 95 -16.33 4.96 -0.13
C GLU A 95 -15.17 5.81 -0.68
N HIS A 96 -13.94 5.47 -0.31
CA HIS A 96 -12.76 6.24 -0.71
C HIS A 96 -11.75 5.37 -1.43
N TYR A 97 -11.29 5.88 -2.56
CA TYR A 97 -10.27 5.22 -3.36
C TYR A 97 -9.11 6.16 -3.61
N MET A 98 -7.91 5.64 -3.51
CA MET A 98 -6.68 6.38 -3.73
C MET A 98 -5.75 5.57 -4.62
N VAL A 99 -5.30 6.17 -5.71
CA VAL A 99 -4.27 5.59 -6.57
C VAL A 99 -2.95 6.24 -6.26
N LEU A 100 -2.02 5.44 -5.74
CA LEU A 100 -0.66 5.85 -5.40
C LEU A 100 0.31 5.28 -6.43
N LYS A 101 1.10 6.14 -7.07
CA LYS A 101 2.13 5.73 -8.03
C LYS A 101 3.50 6.21 -7.58
N TYR A 102 4.50 5.35 -7.69
CA TYR A 102 5.89 5.67 -7.42
C TYR A 102 6.84 4.74 -8.20
N ARG A 103 8.12 5.08 -8.23
CA ARG A 103 9.15 4.27 -8.86
C ARG A 103 10.09 3.68 -7.82
N ARG A 104 10.36 2.39 -7.94
CA ARG A 104 11.29 1.67 -7.07
C ARG A 104 12.07 0.60 -7.82
N SER A 105 13.23 0.25 -7.28
CA SER A 105 13.97 -0.93 -7.71
C SER A 105 13.17 -2.22 -7.42
N VAL A 106 13.78 -3.38 -7.48
CA VAL A 106 13.07 -4.67 -7.43
C VAL A 106 12.26 -4.85 -6.14
N THR A 107 12.72 -4.30 -5.02
CA THR A 107 12.08 -4.43 -3.70
C THR A 107 11.85 -3.06 -3.07
N ASP A 108 10.77 -2.92 -2.32
CA ASP A 108 10.51 -1.79 -1.43
C ASP A 108 9.94 -2.28 -0.09
N SER A 109 10.01 -1.44 0.91
CA SER A 109 9.45 -1.70 2.24
C SER A 109 8.07 -1.06 2.39
N PHE A 110 7.13 -1.33 1.46
CA PHE A 110 5.77 -0.81 1.58
C PHE A 110 5.09 -1.28 2.85
N LYS A 111 4.58 -0.34 3.63
CA LYS A 111 3.82 -0.60 4.85
C LYS A 111 2.64 0.36 4.95
N VAL A 112 1.52 -0.15 5.45
CA VAL A 112 0.41 0.67 5.93
C VAL A 112 0.32 0.49 7.43
N VAL A 113 0.40 1.59 8.16
CA VAL A 113 0.41 1.61 9.62
C VAL A 113 -0.72 2.51 10.15
N PRO A 114 -1.44 2.09 11.20
CA PRO A 114 -2.50 2.91 11.77
C PRO A 114 -1.94 4.18 12.42
N THR A 115 -2.75 5.24 12.40
CA THR A 115 -2.51 6.49 13.14
C THR A 115 -3.77 6.85 13.91
N LYS A 116 -3.69 7.83 14.82
CA LYS A 116 -4.87 8.28 15.58
C LYS A 116 -6.02 8.83 14.73
N LYS A 117 -5.75 9.26 13.49
CA LYS A 117 -6.73 9.90 12.60
C LYS A 117 -7.00 9.10 11.34
N GLY A 118 -6.33 7.96 11.14
CA GLY A 118 -6.44 7.16 9.95
C GLY A 118 -5.23 6.25 9.80
N PHE A 119 -4.49 6.37 8.71
CA PHE A 119 -3.30 5.55 8.46
C PHE A 119 -2.18 6.35 7.79
N ALA A 120 -0.98 5.79 7.86
CA ALA A 120 0.16 6.26 7.10
C ALA A 120 0.62 5.16 6.13
N VAL A 121 0.87 5.56 4.90
CA VAL A 121 1.57 4.74 3.91
C VAL A 121 3.05 5.08 3.98
N LYS A 122 3.87 4.07 4.17
CA LYS A 122 5.33 4.20 4.19
C LYS A 122 5.94 3.37 3.09
N VAL A 123 6.84 3.98 2.33
CA VAL A 123 7.66 3.32 1.33
C VAL A 123 9.10 3.70 1.61
N ASP A 124 9.86 2.78 2.18
CA ASP A 124 11.20 3.03 2.74
C ASP A 124 11.18 4.22 3.73
N ASP A 125 11.84 5.33 3.43
CA ASP A 125 11.89 6.56 4.23
C ASP A 125 10.79 7.57 3.87
N LYS A 126 9.99 7.30 2.83
CA LYS A 126 8.91 8.17 2.34
C LYS A 126 7.60 7.90 3.05
N THR A 127 6.86 8.95 3.37
CA THR A 127 5.61 8.83 4.12
C THR A 127 4.51 9.71 3.55
N MET A 128 3.33 9.12 3.42
CA MET A 128 2.07 9.79 3.16
C MET A 128 1.10 9.47 4.30
N GLN A 129 0.31 10.44 4.76
CA GLN A 129 -0.72 10.24 5.78
C GLN A 129 -2.12 10.44 5.18
N TYR A 130 -3.05 9.60 5.59
CA TYR A 130 -4.46 9.71 5.22
C TYR A 130 -5.34 9.83 6.48
N PHE A 131 -6.30 10.77 6.45
CA PHE A 131 -7.25 11.01 7.54
C PHE A 131 -8.63 10.49 7.15
N VAL A 132 -9.03 9.36 7.71
CA VAL A 132 -10.25 8.64 7.36
C VAL A 132 -11.51 9.52 7.47
N ASN A 133 -11.68 10.23 8.57
CA ASN A 133 -12.89 11.06 8.79
C ASN A 133 -12.96 12.32 7.91
N LYS A 134 -11.89 12.67 7.22
CA LYS A 134 -11.80 13.88 6.40
C LYS A 134 -11.65 13.59 4.92
N GLY A 135 -11.32 12.34 4.57
CA GLY A 135 -11.05 11.96 3.20
C GLY A 135 -9.93 12.78 2.57
N ILE A 136 -8.93 13.17 3.37
CA ILE A 136 -7.78 13.95 2.89
C ILE A 136 -6.47 13.26 3.22
N TYR A 137 -5.50 13.46 2.35
CA TYR A 137 -4.15 12.96 2.53
C TYR A 137 -3.13 14.10 2.62
N PHE A 138 -2.03 13.83 3.28
CA PHE A 138 -0.88 14.73 3.35
C PHE A 138 0.38 13.99 2.97
N ILE A 139 1.14 14.61 2.09
CA ILE A 139 2.50 14.21 1.75
C ILE A 139 3.43 15.27 2.33
N ASN A 140 4.46 14.84 3.04
CA ASN A 140 5.49 15.76 3.50
C ASN A 140 6.15 16.44 2.30
N ASN A 141 6.49 17.72 2.40
CA ASN A 141 7.15 18.47 1.33
C ASN A 141 8.41 17.78 0.76
N LYS A 142 9.13 17.02 1.60
CA LYS A 142 10.29 16.23 1.18
C LYS A 142 9.95 15.01 0.33
N ASP A 143 8.70 14.59 0.36
CA ASP A 143 8.21 13.35 -0.24
C ASP A 143 7.24 13.60 -1.41
N GLN A 144 6.90 14.86 -1.69
CA GLN A 144 5.94 15.25 -2.73
C GLN A 144 6.35 14.77 -4.14
N ASP A 145 7.64 14.84 -4.44
CA ASP A 145 8.15 14.40 -5.75
C ASP A 145 8.21 12.88 -5.90
N PHE A 146 8.07 12.16 -4.77
CA PHE A 146 8.14 10.71 -4.77
C PHE A 146 6.80 10.06 -5.08
N PHE A 147 5.70 10.60 -4.52
CA PHE A 147 4.37 10.04 -4.68
C PHE A 147 3.56 10.85 -5.69
N SER A 148 2.95 10.17 -6.66
CA SER A 148 1.81 10.70 -7.41
C SER A 148 0.55 10.09 -6.82
N VAL A 149 -0.40 10.92 -6.37
CA VAL A 149 -1.64 10.48 -5.71
C VAL A 149 -2.84 11.06 -6.41
N GLU A 150 -3.82 10.20 -6.70
CA GLU A 150 -5.12 10.56 -7.23
C GLU A 150 -6.21 9.99 -6.32
N GLU A 151 -7.21 10.78 -5.96
CA GLU A 151 -8.34 10.35 -5.12
C GLU A 151 -9.63 10.26 -5.92
N PHE A 152 -10.45 9.25 -5.59
CA PHE A 152 -11.76 9.02 -6.17
C PHE A 152 -12.74 8.65 -5.05
N ARG A 153 -13.99 9.09 -5.16
CA ARG A 153 -15.06 8.70 -4.23
C ARG A 153 -15.97 7.61 -4.80
N GLU A 154 -15.98 7.48 -6.11
CA GLU A 154 -16.74 6.45 -6.82
C GLU A 154 -15.88 5.92 -7.96
N ILE A 155 -15.89 4.60 -8.12
CA ILE A 155 -15.34 3.94 -9.31
C ILE A 155 -16.56 3.60 -10.18
N GLY A 156 -16.79 4.46 -11.14
CA GLY A 156 -17.83 4.24 -12.14
C GLY A 156 -17.49 3.12 -13.13
#